data_f3ed9512e96b8a59465b7df29583efd2
#
_entry.id   f3ed9512e96b8a59465b7df29583efd2
#
_cell.length_a   1.000
_cell.length_b   1.000
_cell.length_c   1.000
_cell.angle_alpha   90.00
_cell.angle_beta   90.00
_cell.angle_gamma   90.00
#
_symmetry.space_group_name_H-M   'P 1'
#
loop_
_entity.id
_entity.type
_entity.pdbx_description
1 polymer ?
#
loop_
_entity_poly.entity_id
_entity_poly.type
_entity_poly.pdbx_seq_one_letter_code
_entity_poly.pdbx_strand_id
1 'polypeptide(L)'
;KKDVVRKLKGFAKDAEMVWLASDEDREGEAIAWHLAEELNLKDEKTKRIVFHEITKSAILKAIDNPRGINYNLVNAQQARRVLDRLVGYELSPVLWRKVKGGLSAGRVQSVSVRLIVEREREIQNFTAEASFRIDAEFTTEDGKSFKAKIPKNFTKRG
;
A
#
# COMPACT_ATOMS: atom_id res chain seq x y z
N LYS A 1 -10.04 5.81 22.80
CA LYS A 1 -9.17 6.70 21.99
C LYS A 1 -8.70 7.92 22.78
N LYS A 2 -9.60 8.63 23.51
CA LYS A 2 -9.23 9.83 24.29
C LYS A 2 -8.13 9.58 25.34
N ASP A 3 -8.14 8.41 25.97
CA ASP A 3 -7.13 8.07 27.00
C ASP A 3 -5.73 7.85 26.38
N VAL A 4 -5.66 7.30 25.17
CA VAL A 4 -4.40 7.15 24.43
C VAL A 4 -3.83 8.52 24.09
N VAL A 5 -4.66 9.42 23.55
CA VAL A 5 -4.23 10.80 23.24
C VAL A 5 -3.74 11.52 24.47
N ARG A 6 -4.44 11.38 25.61
CA ARG A 6 -4.03 11.99 26.89
C ARG A 6 -2.65 11.49 27.34
N LYS A 7 -2.42 10.18 27.24
CA LYS A 7 -1.09 9.60 27.58
C LYS A 7 0.00 10.12 26.66
N LEU A 8 -0.27 10.15 25.34
CA LEU A 8 0.69 10.66 24.36
C LEU A 8 1.00 12.15 24.58
N LYS A 9 -0.01 12.97 24.91
CA LYS A 9 0.20 14.39 25.29
C LYS A 9 1.12 14.53 26.51
N GLY A 10 0.97 13.65 27.53
CA GLY A 10 1.87 13.60 28.67
C GLY A 10 3.31 13.32 28.24
N PHE A 11 3.53 12.24 27.52
CA PHE A 11 4.86 11.88 27.04
C PHE A 11 5.49 12.95 26.13
N ALA A 12 4.72 13.53 25.21
CA ALA A 12 5.20 14.58 24.31
C ALA A 12 5.61 15.86 25.07
N LYS A 13 4.93 16.18 26.17
CA LYS A 13 5.28 17.34 27.02
C LYS A 13 6.64 17.16 27.68
N ASP A 14 6.92 15.96 28.17
CA ASP A 14 8.12 15.64 28.93
C ASP A 14 9.30 15.26 28.02
N ALA A 15 9.04 14.96 26.74
CA ALA A 15 10.05 14.61 25.76
C ALA A 15 10.90 15.81 25.35
N GLU A 16 12.19 15.62 25.18
CA GLU A 16 13.11 16.59 24.59
C GLU A 16 12.84 16.75 23.10
N MET A 17 12.57 15.63 22.39
CA MET A 17 12.29 15.57 20.96
C MET A 17 11.22 14.53 20.66
N VAL A 18 10.30 14.84 19.75
CA VAL A 18 9.27 13.93 19.24
C VAL A 18 9.59 13.58 17.79
N TRP A 19 9.76 12.30 17.50
CA TRP A 19 10.05 11.78 16.17
C TRP A 19 8.79 11.19 15.56
N LEU A 20 8.37 11.74 14.42
CA LEU A 20 7.24 11.25 13.63
C LEU A 20 7.78 10.29 12.57
N ALA A 21 7.56 9.00 12.75
CA ALA A 21 8.18 7.92 11.98
C ALA A 21 7.16 7.04 11.23
N SER A 22 6.09 7.65 10.74
CA SER A 22 5.11 6.96 9.87
C SER A 22 5.65 6.78 8.44
N ASP A 23 4.98 5.96 7.64
CA ASP A 23 5.38 5.61 6.27
C ASP A 23 5.57 6.84 5.37
N GLU A 24 6.41 6.69 4.32
CA GLU A 24 6.66 7.76 3.35
C GLU A 24 5.62 7.77 2.22
N ASP A 25 4.37 7.81 2.60
CA ASP A 25 3.26 8.01 1.67
C ASP A 25 2.32 9.11 2.17
N ARG A 26 1.31 9.45 1.39
CA ARG A 26 0.35 10.48 1.80
C ARG A 26 -0.45 10.11 3.05
N GLU A 27 -0.72 8.82 3.28
CA GLU A 27 -1.45 8.35 4.46
C GLU A 27 -0.56 8.49 5.71
N GLY A 28 0.71 8.07 5.63
CA GLY A 28 1.69 8.24 6.71
C GLY A 28 1.99 9.71 7.00
N GLU A 29 2.05 10.56 5.98
CA GLU A 29 2.26 11.98 6.15
C GLU A 29 1.06 12.66 6.84
N ALA A 30 -0.17 12.26 6.48
CA ALA A 30 -1.37 12.73 7.17
C ALA A 30 -1.44 12.25 8.63
N ILE A 31 -0.97 11.03 8.93
CA ILE A 31 -0.85 10.53 10.31
C ILE A 31 0.13 11.41 11.10
N ALA A 32 1.30 11.68 10.53
CA ALA A 32 2.30 12.55 11.17
C ALA A 32 1.73 13.94 11.45
N TRP A 33 1.06 14.55 10.48
CA TRP A 33 0.40 15.85 10.63
C TRP A 33 -0.70 15.83 11.70
N HIS A 34 -1.59 14.85 11.67
CA HIS A 34 -2.65 14.72 12.69
C HIS A 34 -2.09 14.54 14.11
N LEU A 35 -0.99 13.80 14.27
CA LEU A 35 -0.31 13.66 15.56
C LEU A 35 0.30 14.99 16.00
N ALA A 36 0.94 15.72 15.11
CA ALA A 36 1.51 17.03 15.42
C ALA A 36 0.42 18.01 15.90
N GLU A 37 -0.70 18.09 15.18
CA GLU A 37 -1.84 18.94 15.54
C GLU A 37 -2.50 18.49 16.85
N GLU A 38 -2.86 17.20 16.97
CA GLU A 38 -3.58 16.70 18.14
C GLU A 38 -2.76 16.79 19.44
N LEU A 39 -1.43 16.60 19.35
CA LEU A 39 -0.52 16.68 20.49
C LEU A 39 0.00 18.10 20.73
N ASN A 40 -0.36 19.07 19.89
CA ASN A 40 0.13 20.45 19.91
C ASN A 40 1.67 20.51 19.92
N LEU A 41 2.29 19.75 19.01
CA LEU A 41 3.75 19.69 18.93
C LEU A 41 4.29 20.99 18.34
N LYS A 42 5.39 21.48 18.92
CA LYS A 42 6.12 22.63 18.39
C LYS A 42 7.13 22.16 17.35
N ASP A 43 7.30 22.88 16.26
CA ASP A 43 8.23 22.54 15.18
C ASP A 43 9.68 22.36 15.67
N GLU A 44 10.09 23.15 16.67
CA GLU A 44 11.41 23.08 17.29
C GLU A 44 11.68 21.73 17.99
N LYS A 45 10.63 21.08 18.50
CA LYS A 45 10.69 19.79 19.19
C LYS A 45 10.20 18.62 18.35
N THR A 46 9.94 18.83 17.06
CA THR A 46 9.33 17.82 16.20
C THR A 46 10.21 17.54 15.00
N LYS A 47 10.50 16.28 14.76
CA LYS A 47 11.26 15.81 13.60
C LYS A 47 10.45 14.74 12.85
N ARG A 48 10.35 14.87 11.55
CA ARG A 48 9.78 13.85 10.67
C ARG A 48 10.93 13.00 10.10
N ILE A 49 10.87 11.70 10.29
CA ILE A 49 11.80 10.75 9.67
C ILE A 49 11.04 9.76 8.79
N VAL A 50 11.67 9.36 7.70
CA VAL A 50 11.13 8.41 6.73
C VAL A 50 12.17 7.35 6.40
N PHE A 51 11.72 6.10 6.31
CA PHE A 51 12.56 4.98 5.92
C PHE A 51 11.70 3.94 5.20
N HIS A 52 12.29 3.24 4.22
CA HIS A 52 11.58 2.26 3.39
C HIS A 52 11.73 0.83 3.91
N GLU A 53 12.63 0.61 4.85
CA GLU A 53 12.90 -0.69 5.46
C GLU A 53 13.20 -0.56 6.96
N ILE A 54 12.80 -1.57 7.72
CA ILE A 54 13.02 -1.59 9.18
C ILE A 54 14.37 -2.27 9.46
N THR A 55 15.44 -1.64 9.00
CA THR A 55 16.82 -2.05 9.31
C THR A 55 17.51 -1.01 10.16
N LYS A 56 18.49 -1.42 10.97
CA LYS A 56 19.25 -0.51 11.83
C LYS A 56 19.89 0.63 11.04
N SER A 57 20.48 0.30 9.88
CA SER A 57 21.15 1.27 9.00
C SER A 57 20.18 2.31 8.42
N ALA A 58 19.00 1.86 7.95
CA ALA A 58 17.98 2.75 7.39
C ALA A 58 17.41 3.70 8.46
N ILE A 59 17.14 3.19 9.65
CA ILE A 59 16.62 4.00 10.76
C ILE A 59 17.64 5.03 11.21
N LEU A 60 18.92 4.66 11.40
CA LEU A 60 19.97 5.60 11.78
C LEU A 60 20.16 6.67 10.73
N LYS A 61 20.22 6.31 9.44
CA LYS A 61 20.29 7.27 8.34
C LYS A 61 19.11 8.24 8.32
N ALA A 62 17.90 7.76 8.63
CA ALA A 62 16.71 8.61 8.71
C ALA A 62 16.77 9.59 9.90
N ILE A 63 17.31 9.16 11.03
CA ILE A 63 17.52 10.01 12.21
C ILE A 63 18.56 11.11 11.91
N ASP A 64 19.63 10.79 11.17
CA ASP A 64 20.65 11.74 10.77
C ASP A 64 20.14 12.77 9.73
N ASN A 65 19.08 12.42 8.98
CA ASN A 65 18.50 13.26 7.92
C ASN A 65 17.00 13.52 8.13
N PRO A 66 16.60 14.15 9.23
CA PRO A 66 15.20 14.46 9.48
C PRO A 66 14.71 15.57 8.55
N ARG A 67 13.42 15.57 8.26
CA ARG A 67 12.76 16.61 7.47
C ARG A 67 11.54 17.20 8.21
N GLY A 68 10.89 18.17 7.62
CA GLY A 68 9.58 18.65 8.04
C GLY A 68 8.44 17.81 7.46
N ILE A 69 7.22 18.09 7.89
CA ILE A 69 6.00 17.49 7.33
C ILE A 69 5.78 18.02 5.92
N ASN A 70 5.49 17.11 4.98
CA ASN A 70 5.18 17.46 3.60
C ASN A 70 3.69 17.78 3.45
N TYR A 71 3.34 19.07 3.55
CA TYR A 71 1.95 19.51 3.45
C TYR A 71 1.29 19.21 2.09
N ASN A 72 2.04 19.06 1.02
CA ASN A 72 1.48 18.65 -0.28
C ASN A 72 0.91 17.22 -0.21
N LEU A 73 1.61 16.30 0.45
CA LEU A 73 1.10 14.95 0.68
C LEU A 73 -0.09 14.94 1.64
N VAL A 74 -0.05 15.75 2.69
CA VAL A 74 -1.18 15.92 3.62
C VAL A 74 -2.42 16.42 2.85
N ASN A 75 -2.27 17.46 2.05
CA ASN A 75 -3.37 18.03 1.25
C ASN A 75 -3.90 17.02 0.22
N ALA A 76 -3.02 16.25 -0.41
CA ALA A 76 -3.42 15.19 -1.34
C ALA A 76 -4.26 14.10 -0.64
N GLN A 77 -3.90 13.72 0.59
CA GLN A 77 -4.67 12.78 1.39
C GLN A 77 -6.03 13.36 1.80
N GLN A 78 -6.07 14.62 2.24
CA GLN A 78 -7.32 15.30 2.59
C GLN A 78 -8.26 15.43 1.39
N ALA A 79 -7.73 15.85 0.24
CA ALA A 79 -8.51 15.94 -1.00
C ALA A 79 -9.10 14.58 -1.40
N ARG A 80 -8.31 13.50 -1.31
CA ARG A 80 -8.81 12.15 -1.55
C ARG A 80 -9.94 11.77 -0.59
N ARG A 81 -9.76 12.03 0.70
CA ARG A 81 -10.77 11.72 1.72
C ARG A 81 -12.09 12.45 1.46
N VAL A 82 -12.01 13.73 1.11
CA VAL A 82 -13.18 14.52 0.76
C VAL A 82 -13.86 13.99 -0.50
N LEU A 83 -13.07 13.70 -1.55
CA LEU A 83 -13.58 13.16 -2.80
C LEU A 83 -14.26 11.80 -2.61
N ASP A 84 -13.65 10.88 -1.88
CA ASP A 84 -14.25 9.56 -1.60
C ASP A 84 -15.57 9.69 -0.86
N ARG A 85 -15.68 10.65 0.05
CA ARG A 85 -16.91 10.93 0.79
C ARG A 85 -18.01 11.52 -0.11
N LEU A 86 -17.67 12.49 -0.96
CA LEU A 86 -18.60 13.08 -1.92
C LEU A 86 -19.13 12.03 -2.90
N VAL A 87 -18.24 11.25 -3.51
CA VAL A 87 -18.63 10.16 -4.42
C VAL A 87 -19.54 9.16 -3.73
N GLY A 88 -19.22 8.76 -2.49
CA GLY A 88 -20.05 7.84 -1.71
C GLY A 88 -21.46 8.40 -1.46
N TYR A 89 -21.57 9.65 -1.07
CA TYR A 89 -22.87 10.29 -0.79
C TYR A 89 -23.73 10.52 -2.02
N GLU A 90 -23.12 10.88 -3.15
CA GLU A 90 -23.85 11.12 -4.40
C GLU A 90 -24.29 9.81 -5.09
N LEU A 91 -23.45 8.79 -5.09
CA LEU A 91 -23.71 7.56 -5.83
C LEU A 91 -24.46 6.49 -5.04
N SER A 92 -24.29 6.41 -3.71
CA SER A 92 -24.99 5.39 -2.93
C SER A 92 -26.52 5.51 -3.01
N PRO A 93 -27.16 6.69 -2.97
CA PRO A 93 -28.60 6.82 -3.17
C PRO A 93 -29.08 6.38 -4.55
N VAL A 94 -28.24 6.49 -5.59
CA VAL A 94 -28.56 6.00 -6.92
C VAL A 94 -28.62 4.46 -6.91
N LEU A 95 -27.66 3.81 -6.26
CA LEU A 95 -27.66 2.36 -6.07
C LEU A 95 -28.89 1.89 -5.30
N TRP A 96 -29.28 2.62 -4.24
CA TRP A 96 -30.45 2.24 -3.44
C TRP A 96 -31.75 2.29 -4.23
N ARG A 97 -31.88 3.28 -5.12
CA ARG A 97 -33.08 3.45 -5.95
C ARG A 97 -33.12 2.50 -7.13
N LYS A 98 -31.96 2.16 -7.70
CA LYS A 98 -31.89 1.40 -8.98
C LYS A 98 -31.52 -0.06 -8.83
N VAL A 99 -30.89 -0.45 -7.72
CA VAL A 99 -30.39 -1.81 -7.49
C VAL A 99 -30.99 -2.39 -6.20
N LYS A 100 -30.48 -1.95 -5.05
CA LYS A 100 -30.90 -2.46 -3.75
C LYS A 100 -30.49 -1.49 -2.63
N GLY A 101 -31.34 -1.32 -1.63
CA GLY A 101 -31.01 -0.56 -0.43
C GLY A 101 -29.82 -1.16 0.35
N GLY A 102 -29.05 -0.30 1.01
CA GLY A 102 -27.91 -0.70 1.83
C GLY A 102 -26.59 -0.93 1.07
N LEU A 103 -26.58 -0.82 -0.27
CA LEU A 103 -25.34 -0.84 -1.06
C LEU A 103 -24.58 0.48 -0.90
N SER A 104 -23.26 0.42 -1.00
CA SER A 104 -22.40 1.62 -1.01
C SER A 104 -21.59 1.71 -2.30
N ALA A 105 -21.42 2.95 -2.78
CA ALA A 105 -20.53 3.24 -3.89
C ALA A 105 -19.20 3.81 -3.38
N GLY A 106 -18.11 3.49 -4.08
CA GLY A 106 -16.80 4.04 -3.76
C GLY A 106 -15.83 3.82 -4.91
N ARG A 107 -14.91 4.77 -5.13
CA ARG A 107 -13.96 4.72 -6.25
C ARG A 107 -13.08 3.46 -6.23
N VAL A 108 -12.53 3.11 -5.09
CA VAL A 108 -11.70 1.90 -4.93
C VAL A 108 -12.55 0.64 -4.98
N GLN A 109 -13.69 0.65 -4.29
CA GLN A 109 -14.60 -0.49 -4.22
C GLN A 109 -15.13 -0.90 -5.59
N SER A 110 -15.55 0.05 -6.42
CA SER A 110 -16.07 -0.20 -7.76
C SER A 110 -15.01 -0.82 -8.67
N VAL A 111 -13.78 -0.32 -8.64
CA VAL A 111 -12.66 -0.87 -9.40
C VAL A 111 -12.29 -2.28 -8.91
N SER A 112 -12.25 -2.51 -7.61
CA SER A 112 -11.95 -3.83 -7.03
C SER A 112 -12.97 -4.88 -7.46
N VAL A 113 -14.26 -4.55 -7.39
CA VAL A 113 -15.33 -5.45 -7.85
C VAL A 113 -15.20 -5.75 -9.34
N ARG A 114 -14.91 -4.74 -10.16
CA ARG A 114 -14.70 -4.91 -11.60
C ARG A 114 -13.56 -5.88 -11.88
N LEU A 115 -12.40 -5.71 -11.24
CA LEU A 115 -11.24 -6.58 -11.42
C LEU A 115 -11.53 -8.03 -11.03
N ILE A 116 -12.27 -8.23 -9.92
CA ILE A 116 -12.68 -9.57 -9.49
C ILE A 116 -13.62 -10.22 -10.52
N VAL A 117 -14.61 -9.48 -11.00
CA VAL A 117 -15.56 -9.99 -12.01
C VAL A 117 -14.87 -10.28 -13.34
N GLU A 118 -13.96 -9.44 -13.79
CA GLU A 118 -13.18 -9.67 -15.01
C GLU A 118 -12.33 -10.94 -14.86
N ARG A 119 -11.65 -11.12 -13.74
CA ARG A 119 -10.87 -12.32 -13.47
C ARG A 119 -11.73 -13.58 -13.39
N GLU A 120 -12.89 -13.52 -12.74
CA GLU A 120 -13.82 -14.64 -12.66
C GLU A 120 -14.31 -15.05 -14.06
N ARG A 121 -14.61 -14.08 -14.94
CA ARG A 121 -14.99 -14.38 -16.33
C ARG A 121 -13.85 -15.03 -17.11
N GLU A 122 -12.60 -14.58 -16.91
CA GLU A 122 -11.42 -15.24 -17.51
C GLU A 122 -11.31 -16.71 -17.05
N ILE A 123 -11.53 -16.98 -15.74
CA ILE A 123 -11.49 -18.33 -15.18
C ILE A 123 -12.59 -19.20 -15.79
N GLN A 124 -13.82 -18.68 -15.90
CA GLN A 124 -14.96 -19.41 -16.46
C GLN A 124 -14.79 -19.72 -17.95
N ASN A 125 -14.13 -18.83 -18.69
CA ASN A 125 -13.87 -18.99 -20.11
C ASN A 125 -12.55 -19.73 -20.41
N PHE A 126 -11.79 -20.07 -19.37
CA PHE A 126 -10.49 -20.70 -19.55
C PHE A 126 -10.64 -22.14 -20.02
N THR A 127 -10.07 -22.45 -21.16
CA THR A 127 -9.95 -23.80 -21.68
C THR A 127 -8.52 -24.30 -21.43
N ALA A 128 -8.39 -25.37 -20.65
CA ALA A 128 -7.09 -25.95 -20.37
C ALA A 128 -6.52 -26.64 -21.61
N GLU A 129 -5.37 -26.19 -22.08
CA GLU A 129 -4.61 -26.85 -23.14
C GLU A 129 -3.38 -27.55 -22.55
N ALA A 130 -3.21 -28.82 -22.89
CA ALA A 130 -2.01 -29.55 -22.50
C ALA A 130 -0.78 -28.99 -23.20
N SER A 131 0.27 -28.71 -22.44
CA SER A 131 1.55 -28.31 -22.98
C SER A 131 2.69 -29.11 -22.37
N PHE A 132 3.74 -29.31 -23.13
CA PHE A 132 4.92 -30.04 -22.72
C PHE A 132 6.11 -29.10 -22.65
N ARG A 133 6.88 -29.22 -21.58
CA ARG A 133 8.16 -28.53 -21.40
C ARG A 133 9.27 -29.55 -21.53
N ILE A 134 10.32 -29.18 -22.22
CA ILE A 134 11.50 -30.02 -22.41
C ILE A 134 12.62 -29.47 -21.53
N ASP A 135 13.04 -30.29 -20.57
CA ASP A 135 14.20 -30.08 -19.74
C ASP A 135 15.22 -31.17 -20.11
N ALA A 136 16.48 -30.81 -20.36
CA ALA A 136 17.56 -31.75 -20.70
C ALA A 136 18.71 -31.60 -19.68
N GLU A 137 19.33 -32.70 -19.35
CA GLU A 137 20.55 -32.73 -18.59
C GLU A 137 21.67 -33.24 -19.50
N PHE A 138 22.71 -32.46 -19.63
CA PHE A 138 23.88 -32.74 -20.46
C PHE A 138 25.08 -33.01 -19.55
N THR A 139 25.90 -34.02 -19.93
CA THR A 139 27.14 -34.29 -19.24
C THR A 139 28.29 -34.08 -20.22
N THR A 140 29.26 -33.28 -19.83
CA THR A 140 30.46 -33.00 -20.61
C THR A 140 31.47 -34.17 -20.50
N GLU A 141 32.45 -34.25 -21.38
CA GLU A 141 33.47 -35.30 -21.39
C GLU A 141 34.31 -35.33 -20.09
N ASP A 142 34.43 -34.18 -19.42
CA ASP A 142 35.11 -34.05 -18.13
C ASP A 142 34.19 -34.40 -16.92
N GLY A 143 33.00 -34.97 -17.17
CA GLY A 143 32.07 -35.48 -16.15
C GLY A 143 31.23 -34.42 -15.44
N LYS A 144 31.24 -33.17 -15.89
CA LYS A 144 30.38 -32.12 -15.33
C LYS A 144 28.99 -32.14 -15.96
N SER A 145 27.96 -32.04 -15.15
CA SER A 145 26.56 -31.98 -15.63
C SER A 145 26.01 -30.58 -15.54
N PHE A 146 25.21 -30.20 -16.53
CA PHE A 146 24.41 -28.97 -16.51
C PHE A 146 23.02 -29.23 -17.06
N LYS A 147 22.03 -28.46 -16.54
CA LYS A 147 20.63 -28.51 -16.97
C LYS A 147 20.32 -27.38 -17.94
N ALA A 148 19.68 -27.72 -19.04
CA ALA A 148 19.17 -26.75 -19.98
C ALA A 148 17.64 -26.89 -20.14
N LYS A 149 16.96 -25.78 -20.37
CA LYS A 149 15.52 -25.73 -20.61
C LYS A 149 15.24 -25.05 -21.92
N ILE A 150 14.34 -25.60 -22.70
CA ILE A 150 13.84 -24.90 -23.88
C ILE A 150 12.80 -23.88 -23.39
N PRO A 151 12.96 -22.57 -23.66
CA PRO A 151 12.09 -21.52 -23.12
C PRO A 151 10.70 -21.49 -23.78
N LYS A 152 10.38 -22.50 -24.58
CA LYS A 152 9.10 -22.62 -25.30
C LYS A 152 8.34 -23.88 -24.85
N ASN A 153 7.04 -23.73 -24.64
CA ASN A 153 6.15 -24.87 -24.42
C ASN A 153 5.65 -25.41 -25.77
N PHE A 154 5.45 -26.70 -25.87
CA PHE A 154 4.98 -27.39 -27.06
C PHE A 154 3.57 -27.93 -26.80
N THR A 155 2.63 -27.72 -27.72
CA THR A 155 1.24 -28.18 -27.63
C THR A 155 1.05 -29.60 -28.17
N LYS A 156 2.02 -30.13 -28.92
CA LYS A 156 2.03 -31.52 -29.44
C LYS A 156 3.27 -32.24 -28.95
N ARG A 157 3.09 -33.52 -28.61
CA ARG A 157 4.18 -34.45 -28.37
C ARG A 157 4.73 -34.82 -29.74
N GLY A 158 5.92 -34.34 -30.08
CA GLY A 158 6.64 -34.71 -31.30
C GLY A 158 7.20 -36.12 -31.23
#